data_9420e8fc95629f7817ebfa8a566ecf2e
#
_entry.id   9420e8fc95629f7817ebfa8a566ecf2e
#
_cell.length_a   1.000
_cell.length_b   1.000
_cell.length_c   1.000
_cell.angle_alpha   90.00
_cell.angle_beta   90.00
_cell.angle_gamma   90.00
#
_symmetry.space_group_name_H-M   'P 1'
#
loop_
_entity.id
_entity.type
_entity.pdbx_description
1 polymer ?
#
loop_
_entity_poly.entity_id
_entity_poly.type
_entity_poly.pdbx_seq_one_letter_code
_entity_poly.pdbx_strand_id
1 'polypeptide(L)'
;MTIAAILRDKGTHVETTGPEATLYSVAWNLRTKGIGALVVVSEAGDYILGIISERDIVRALIEHGEQVLALPVSKAMTSPVLTCVREERVTAVMARMTRHRVRHLPVVEGGKLAGLISIGDVVKYRLDELELEANVLRETLMVSH
;
A
#
# COMPACT_ATOMS: atom_id res chain seq x y z
N MET A 1 -9.71 -10.11 -12.22
CA MET A 1 -8.64 -10.36 -11.25
C MET A 1 -8.86 -9.54 -9.99
N THR A 2 -8.65 -10.13 -8.84
CA THR A 2 -8.94 -9.51 -7.54
C THR A 2 -7.67 -9.24 -6.75
N ILE A 3 -7.82 -8.46 -5.68
CA ILE A 3 -6.71 -8.16 -4.76
C ILE A 3 -6.14 -9.45 -4.16
N ALA A 4 -6.96 -10.46 -3.93
CA ALA A 4 -6.49 -11.76 -3.43
C ALA A 4 -5.41 -12.37 -4.33
N ALA A 5 -5.50 -12.18 -5.65
CA ALA A 5 -4.49 -12.68 -6.58
C ALA A 5 -3.14 -11.99 -6.39
N ILE A 6 -3.16 -10.68 -6.15
CA ILE A 6 -1.93 -9.92 -5.85
C ILE A 6 -1.30 -10.44 -4.56
N LEU A 7 -2.09 -10.60 -3.50
CA LEU A 7 -1.58 -11.08 -2.21
C LEU A 7 -1.04 -12.50 -2.28
N ARG A 8 -1.60 -13.34 -3.14
CA ARG A 8 -1.12 -14.70 -3.36
C ARG A 8 0.34 -14.72 -3.84
N ASP A 9 0.67 -13.81 -4.76
CA ASP A 9 2.02 -13.73 -5.31
C ASP A 9 2.95 -12.90 -4.44
N LYS A 10 2.48 -11.78 -3.95
CA LYS A 10 3.26 -10.84 -3.14
C LYS A 10 3.47 -11.33 -1.71
N GLY A 11 2.47 -12.01 -1.16
CA GLY A 11 2.42 -12.38 0.24
C GLY A 11 1.61 -11.41 1.07
N THR A 12 1.35 -11.78 2.31
CA THR A 12 0.50 -11.03 3.23
C THR A 12 1.28 -10.32 4.34
N HIS A 13 2.59 -10.46 4.35
CA HIS A 13 3.42 -9.78 5.34
C HIS A 13 3.37 -8.27 5.14
N VAL A 14 3.15 -7.52 6.21
CA VAL A 14 3.10 -6.07 6.20
C VAL A 14 4.05 -5.53 7.28
N GLU A 15 4.93 -4.63 6.87
CA GLU A 15 5.76 -3.92 7.82
C GLU A 15 4.91 -2.87 8.54
N THR A 16 4.94 -2.88 9.86
CA THR A 16 4.12 -2.00 10.69
C THR A 16 4.96 -1.17 11.64
N THR A 17 4.34 -0.15 12.22
CA THR A 17 4.94 0.66 13.27
C THR A 17 3.83 1.07 14.24
N GLY A 18 4.23 1.56 15.42
CA GLY A 18 3.28 2.09 16.39
C GLY A 18 3.17 3.61 16.30
N PRO A 19 2.12 4.19 16.86
CA PRO A 19 1.89 5.64 16.80
C PRO A 19 2.93 6.47 17.57
N GLU A 20 3.57 5.86 18.57
CA GLU A 20 4.57 6.55 19.40
C GLU A 20 6.01 6.36 18.90
N ALA A 21 6.22 5.57 17.86
CA ALA A 21 7.53 5.43 17.25
C ALA A 21 7.95 6.77 16.64
N THR A 22 9.26 7.01 16.56
CA THR A 22 9.77 8.26 15.98
C THR A 22 9.81 8.21 14.46
N LEU A 23 9.67 9.36 13.83
CA LEU A 23 9.83 9.44 12.37
C LEU A 23 11.23 9.02 11.93
N TYR A 24 12.24 9.21 12.78
CA TYR A 24 13.57 8.71 12.48
C TYR A 24 13.59 7.18 12.34
N SER A 25 12.95 6.47 13.27
CA SER A 25 12.86 5.00 13.20
C SER A 25 12.10 4.53 11.97
N VAL A 26 11.05 5.25 11.59
CA VAL A 26 10.28 4.96 10.38
C VAL A 26 11.15 5.15 9.13
N ALA A 27 11.84 6.28 9.02
CA ALA A 27 12.72 6.56 7.89
C ALA A 27 13.79 5.48 7.75
N TRP A 28 14.36 5.03 8.87
CA TRP A 28 15.33 3.95 8.91
C TRP A 28 14.77 2.63 8.36
N ASN A 29 13.57 2.28 8.79
CA ASN A 29 12.89 1.07 8.32
C ASN A 29 12.53 1.14 6.84
N LEU A 30 12.03 2.27 6.37
CA LEU A 30 11.69 2.44 4.96
C LEU A 30 12.93 2.25 4.09
N ARG A 31 14.04 2.85 4.48
CA ARG A 31 15.29 2.74 3.74
C ARG A 31 15.87 1.34 3.77
N THR A 32 15.99 0.75 4.95
CA THR A 32 16.64 -0.56 5.09
C THR A 32 15.83 -1.69 4.47
N LYS A 33 14.52 -1.57 4.46
CA LYS A 33 13.64 -2.58 3.86
C LYS A 33 13.27 -2.27 2.42
N GLY A 34 13.66 -1.11 1.90
CA GLY A 34 13.39 -0.72 0.53
C GLY A 34 11.92 -0.60 0.21
N ILE A 35 11.13 -0.05 1.13
CA ILE A 35 9.68 0.10 1.00
C ILE A 35 9.28 1.57 1.14
N GLY A 36 8.09 1.92 0.65
CA GLY A 36 7.61 3.30 0.62
C GLY A 36 6.66 3.69 1.73
N ALA A 37 6.14 2.73 2.50
CA ALA A 37 5.17 3.01 3.55
C ALA A 37 5.16 1.92 4.61
N LEU A 38 4.76 2.32 5.83
CA LEU A 38 4.46 1.41 6.95
C LEU A 38 3.02 1.64 7.38
N VAL A 39 2.35 0.56 7.77
CA VAL A 39 1.03 0.68 8.37
C VAL A 39 1.20 0.96 9.86
N VAL A 40 0.52 1.97 10.35
CA VAL A 40 0.53 2.33 11.77
C VAL A 40 -0.59 1.56 12.45
N VAL A 41 -0.22 0.73 13.42
CA VAL A 41 -1.18 -0.15 14.10
C VAL A 41 -1.22 0.13 15.59
N SER A 42 -2.30 -0.28 16.23
CA SER A 42 -2.45 -0.22 17.67
C SER A 42 -1.40 -1.09 18.37
N GLU A 43 -1.22 -0.88 19.67
CA GLU A 43 -0.24 -1.62 20.47
C GLU A 43 -0.41 -3.14 20.35
N ALA A 44 -1.66 -3.61 20.31
CA ALA A 44 -1.95 -5.02 20.12
C ALA A 44 -1.72 -5.50 18.68
N GLY A 45 -1.49 -4.59 17.75
CA GLY A 45 -1.27 -4.93 16.34
C GLY A 45 -2.52 -5.25 15.54
N ASP A 46 -3.71 -5.12 16.13
CA ASP A 46 -4.97 -5.52 15.52
C ASP A 46 -5.63 -4.43 14.68
N TYR A 47 -5.52 -3.17 15.11
CA TYR A 47 -6.23 -2.07 14.48
C TYR A 47 -5.30 -1.15 13.70
N ILE A 48 -5.75 -0.75 12.51
CA ILE A 48 -5.04 0.22 11.68
C ILE A 48 -5.38 1.62 12.17
N LEU A 49 -4.35 2.35 12.62
CA LEU A 49 -4.49 3.73 13.10
C LEU A 49 -4.21 4.74 11.99
N GLY A 50 -3.35 4.38 11.06
CA GLY A 50 -2.94 5.26 9.99
C GLY A 50 -1.95 4.58 9.06
N ILE A 51 -1.42 5.36 8.13
CA ILE A 51 -0.32 4.94 7.27
C ILE A 51 0.71 6.05 7.24
N ILE A 52 1.98 5.67 7.26
CA ILE A 52 3.09 6.63 7.19
C ILE A 52 3.95 6.29 5.96
N SER A 53 4.10 7.27 5.08
CA SER A 53 4.84 7.10 3.82
C SER A 53 6.01 8.08 3.75
N GLU A 54 6.87 7.88 2.75
CA GLU A 54 7.96 8.82 2.45
C GLU A 54 7.43 10.24 2.26
N ARG A 55 6.27 10.40 1.61
CA ARG A 55 5.65 11.72 1.40
C ARG A 55 5.27 12.39 2.70
N ASP A 56 4.75 11.61 3.66
CA ASP A 56 4.38 12.15 4.97
C ASP A 56 5.62 12.66 5.71
N ILE A 57 6.74 11.94 5.59
CA ILE A 57 8.00 12.35 6.21
C ILE A 57 8.52 13.64 5.58
N VAL A 58 8.49 13.75 4.26
CA VAL A 58 8.91 14.96 3.56
C VAL A 58 8.04 16.15 3.97
N ARG A 59 6.73 15.96 4.06
CA ARG A 59 5.80 16.99 4.52
C ARG A 59 6.14 17.42 5.95
N ALA A 60 6.34 16.46 6.84
CA ALA A 60 6.68 16.73 8.23
C ALA A 60 8.02 17.49 8.36
N LEU A 61 8.98 17.14 7.52
CA LEU A 61 10.28 17.84 7.48
C LEU A 61 10.08 19.33 7.17
N ILE A 62 9.25 19.65 6.21
CA ILE A 62 8.95 21.03 5.84
C ILE A 62 8.22 21.77 6.96
N GLU A 63 7.27 21.10 7.61
CA GLU A 63 6.45 21.72 8.68
C GLU A 63 7.20 21.90 9.98
N HIS A 64 8.10 20.98 10.33
CA HIS A 64 8.72 20.92 11.67
C HIS A 64 10.23 21.15 11.67
N GLY A 65 10.89 21.15 10.51
CA GLY A 65 12.32 21.35 10.44
C GLY A 65 13.12 20.30 11.19
N GLU A 66 14.13 20.73 11.93
CA GLU A 66 15.05 19.83 12.64
C GLU A 66 14.36 18.94 13.69
N GLN A 67 13.22 19.34 14.19
CA GLN A 67 12.48 18.59 15.21
C GLN A 67 11.82 17.34 14.64
N VAL A 68 11.78 17.20 13.33
CA VAL A 68 11.08 16.08 12.65
C VAL A 68 11.54 14.70 13.12
N LEU A 69 12.83 14.55 13.38
CA LEU A 69 13.40 13.24 13.72
C LEU A 69 12.82 12.66 15.01
N ALA A 70 12.49 13.51 15.97
CA ALA A 70 11.96 13.10 17.27
C ALA A 70 10.43 13.07 17.34
N LEU A 71 9.75 13.49 16.27
CA LEU A 71 8.28 13.49 16.26
C LEU A 71 7.74 12.07 16.28
N PRO A 72 6.66 11.83 17.05
CA PRO A 72 5.97 10.55 16.97
C PRO A 72 5.23 10.41 15.62
N VAL A 73 5.12 9.19 15.15
CA VAL A 73 4.43 8.83 13.90
C VAL A 73 3.00 9.40 13.88
N SER A 74 2.31 9.37 14.99
CA SER A 74 0.93 9.87 15.10
C SER A 74 0.76 11.32 14.68
N LYS A 75 1.83 12.12 14.73
CA LYS A 75 1.80 13.53 14.33
C LYS A 75 1.96 13.76 12.84
N ALA A 76 2.40 12.74 12.10
CA ALA A 76 2.69 12.88 10.67
C ALA A 76 1.93 11.88 9.81
N MET A 77 1.40 10.80 10.37
CA MET A 77 0.68 9.77 9.64
C MET A 77 -0.58 10.32 8.97
N THR A 78 -0.99 9.66 7.89
CA THR A 78 -2.28 9.91 7.26
C THR A 78 -3.34 9.05 7.96
N SER A 79 -4.42 9.69 8.41
CA SER A 79 -5.55 9.04 9.09
C SER A 79 -6.81 9.89 8.88
N PRO A 80 -7.98 9.28 8.67
CA PRO A 80 -8.23 7.85 8.50
C PRO A 80 -7.63 7.30 7.21
N VAL A 81 -7.45 5.99 7.15
CA VAL A 81 -6.82 5.31 6.01
C VAL A 81 -7.88 4.69 5.12
N LEU A 82 -7.76 4.92 3.81
CA LEU A 82 -8.53 4.16 2.84
C LEU A 82 -8.00 2.73 2.83
N THR A 83 -8.93 1.78 2.79
CA THR A 83 -8.61 0.35 2.80
C THR A 83 -9.32 -0.37 1.66
N CYS A 84 -8.95 -1.60 1.43
CA CYS A 84 -9.64 -2.48 0.50
C CYS A 84 -9.77 -3.88 1.09
N VAL A 85 -10.56 -4.72 0.45
CA VAL A 85 -10.72 -6.12 0.83
C VAL A 85 -10.26 -7.03 -0.31
N ARG A 86 -9.99 -8.28 0.02
CA ARG A 86 -9.44 -9.28 -0.93
C ARG A 86 -10.32 -9.48 -2.16
N GLU A 87 -11.62 -9.38 -1.99
CA GLU A 87 -12.61 -9.69 -3.03
C GLU A 87 -12.77 -8.56 -4.06
N GLU A 88 -12.23 -7.38 -3.78
CA GLU A 88 -12.33 -6.26 -4.71
C GLU A 88 -11.50 -6.50 -5.96
N ARG A 89 -12.00 -6.00 -7.08
CA ARG A 89 -11.28 -6.08 -8.35
C ARG A 89 -10.10 -5.11 -8.38
N VAL A 90 -9.02 -5.55 -8.97
CA VAL A 90 -7.81 -4.72 -9.13
C VAL A 90 -8.13 -3.40 -9.83
N THR A 91 -8.98 -3.44 -10.87
CA THR A 91 -9.38 -2.21 -11.59
C THR A 91 -10.13 -1.23 -10.72
N ALA A 92 -11.01 -1.72 -9.83
CA ALA A 92 -11.76 -0.86 -8.91
C ALA A 92 -10.84 -0.20 -7.88
N VAL A 93 -9.90 -0.97 -7.35
CA VAL A 93 -8.91 -0.46 -6.37
C VAL A 93 -7.98 0.56 -7.04
N MET A 94 -7.53 0.28 -8.26
CA MET A 94 -6.69 1.19 -9.03
C MET A 94 -7.39 2.54 -9.25
N ALA A 95 -8.68 2.51 -9.62
CA ALA A 95 -9.48 3.72 -9.80
C ALA A 95 -9.60 4.53 -8.51
N ARG A 96 -9.80 3.85 -7.37
CA ARG A 96 -9.87 4.49 -6.06
C ARG A 96 -8.55 5.13 -5.67
N MET A 97 -7.44 4.44 -5.88
CA MET A 97 -6.10 4.96 -5.60
C MET A 97 -5.80 6.20 -6.44
N THR A 98 -6.17 6.17 -7.71
CA THR A 98 -5.98 7.31 -8.62
C THR A 98 -6.84 8.49 -8.21
N ARG A 99 -8.11 8.25 -7.89
CA ARG A 99 -9.04 9.31 -7.49
C ARG A 99 -8.59 10.02 -6.22
N HIS A 100 -8.13 9.26 -5.24
CA HIS A 100 -7.73 9.80 -3.94
C HIS A 100 -6.24 10.12 -3.85
N ARG A 101 -5.48 9.87 -4.91
CA ARG A 101 -4.03 10.13 -4.98
C ARG A 101 -3.26 9.42 -3.87
N VAL A 102 -3.66 8.21 -3.54
CA VAL A 102 -2.97 7.37 -2.58
C VAL A 102 -2.19 6.29 -3.30
N ARG A 103 -1.02 5.95 -2.78
CA ARG A 103 -0.11 4.97 -3.37
C ARG A 103 -0.08 3.64 -2.65
N HIS A 104 -0.70 3.57 -1.50
CA HIS A 104 -0.73 2.39 -0.65
C HIS A 104 -2.11 2.25 -0.04
N LEU A 105 -2.66 1.03 -0.08
CA LEU A 105 -3.92 0.70 0.55
C LEU A 105 -3.73 -0.54 1.40
N PRO A 106 -3.97 -0.45 2.71
CA PRO A 106 -4.05 -1.66 3.53
C PRO A 106 -5.23 -2.52 3.11
N VAL A 107 -5.00 -3.82 3.09
CA VAL A 107 -6.05 -4.82 2.88
C VAL A 107 -6.54 -5.27 4.25
N VAL A 108 -7.85 -5.23 4.46
CA VAL A 108 -8.47 -5.64 5.72
C VAL A 108 -9.33 -6.87 5.54
N GLU A 109 -9.42 -7.66 6.59
CA GLU A 109 -10.26 -8.84 6.67
C GLU A 109 -10.82 -8.92 8.09
N GLY A 110 -12.12 -8.87 8.23
CA GLY A 110 -12.74 -8.82 9.56
C GLY A 110 -12.29 -7.63 10.40
N GLY A 111 -12.00 -6.49 9.75
CA GLY A 111 -11.52 -5.29 10.44
C GLY A 111 -10.04 -5.30 10.80
N LYS A 112 -9.33 -6.39 10.50
CA LYS A 112 -7.91 -6.54 10.83
C LYS A 112 -7.03 -6.43 9.59
N LEU A 113 -5.78 -6.01 9.79
CA LEU A 113 -4.80 -5.90 8.72
C LEU A 113 -4.49 -7.27 8.13
N ALA A 114 -4.68 -7.42 6.83
CA ALA A 114 -4.46 -8.68 6.10
C ALA A 114 -3.44 -8.57 4.97
N GLY A 115 -2.97 -7.37 4.65
CA GLY A 115 -1.99 -7.15 3.59
C GLY A 115 -1.85 -5.67 3.28
N LEU A 116 -0.97 -5.38 2.34
CA LEU A 116 -0.74 -4.00 1.87
C LEU A 116 -0.54 -4.04 0.36
N ILE A 117 -1.27 -3.19 -0.35
CA ILE A 117 -1.19 -3.07 -1.80
C ILE A 117 -0.59 -1.73 -2.15
N SER A 118 0.44 -1.73 -3.00
CA SER A 118 1.02 -0.50 -3.56
C SER A 118 0.48 -0.24 -4.96
N ILE A 119 0.61 1.01 -5.42
CA ILE A 119 0.24 1.34 -6.81
C ILE A 119 1.11 0.53 -7.80
N GLY A 120 2.36 0.25 -7.46
CA GLY A 120 3.23 -0.59 -8.28
C GLY A 120 2.70 -2.01 -8.44
N ASP A 121 2.16 -2.60 -7.36
CA ASP A 121 1.55 -3.93 -7.40
C ASP A 121 0.35 -3.95 -8.35
N VAL A 122 -0.50 -2.94 -8.25
CA VAL A 122 -1.74 -2.83 -9.04
C VAL A 122 -1.40 -2.64 -10.53
N VAL A 123 -0.46 -1.76 -10.82
CA VAL A 123 -0.02 -1.50 -12.21
C VAL A 123 0.57 -2.76 -12.82
N LYS A 124 1.44 -3.44 -12.10
CA LYS A 124 2.06 -4.68 -12.58
C LYS A 124 1.01 -5.73 -12.93
N TYR A 125 0.05 -5.94 -12.04
CA TYR A 125 -1.02 -6.91 -12.28
C TYR A 125 -1.90 -6.53 -13.45
N ARG A 126 -2.23 -5.25 -13.59
CA ARG A 126 -3.03 -4.79 -14.71
C ARG A 126 -2.30 -4.96 -16.04
N LEU A 127 -1.00 -4.69 -16.08
CA LEU A 127 -0.18 -4.91 -17.27
C LEU A 127 -0.10 -6.39 -17.64
N ASP A 128 0.12 -7.26 -16.66
CA ASP A 128 0.15 -8.71 -16.88
C ASP A 128 -1.19 -9.23 -17.42
N GLU A 129 -2.30 -8.74 -16.87
CA GLU A 129 -3.66 -9.09 -17.32
C GLU A 129 -3.90 -8.66 -18.75
N LEU A 130 -3.52 -7.43 -19.12
CA LEU A 130 -3.66 -6.91 -20.46
C LEU A 130 -2.77 -7.67 -21.46
N GLU A 131 -1.58 -8.03 -21.06
CA GLU A 131 -0.67 -8.83 -21.88
C GLU A 131 -1.24 -10.22 -22.16
N LEU A 132 -1.82 -10.85 -21.17
CA LEU A 132 -2.49 -12.14 -21.32
C LEU A 132 -3.68 -12.03 -22.29
N GLU A 133 -4.52 -11.00 -22.16
CA GLU A 133 -5.63 -10.75 -23.07
C GLU A 133 -5.14 -10.56 -24.50
N ALA A 134 -4.07 -9.80 -24.70
CA ALA A 134 -3.49 -9.59 -26.02
C ALA A 134 -2.96 -10.89 -26.64
N ASN A 135 -2.31 -11.73 -25.86
CA ASN A 135 -1.79 -13.02 -26.33
C ASN A 135 -2.91 -13.98 -26.70
N VAL A 136 -3.97 -14.05 -25.90
CA VAL A 136 -5.15 -14.86 -26.21
C VAL A 136 -5.79 -14.40 -27.52
N LEU A 137 -5.93 -13.10 -27.71
CA LEU A 137 -6.50 -12.55 -28.94
C LEU A 137 -5.64 -12.89 -30.17
N ARG A 138 -4.33 -12.79 -30.06
CA ARG A 138 -3.40 -13.16 -31.15
C ARG A 138 -3.54 -14.63 -31.52
N GLU A 139 -3.58 -15.52 -30.55
CA GLU A 139 -3.77 -16.96 -30.76
C GLU A 139 -5.08 -17.25 -31.46
N THR A 140 -6.16 -16.59 -31.03
CA THR A 140 -7.49 -16.73 -31.65
C THR A 140 -7.46 -16.30 -33.12
N LEU A 141 -6.81 -15.17 -33.43
CA LEU A 141 -6.68 -14.69 -34.79
C LEU A 141 -5.84 -15.64 -35.66
N MET A 142 -4.79 -16.24 -35.14
CA MET A 142 -3.96 -17.20 -35.84
C MET A 142 -4.71 -18.50 -36.11
N VAL A 143 -5.54 -18.97 -35.23
CA VAL A 143 -6.33 -20.19 -35.37
C VAL A 143 -7.44 -20.01 -36.42
N SER A 144 -8.00 -18.80 -36.52
CA SER A 144 -9.10 -18.50 -37.45
C SER A 144 -8.65 -18.42 -38.93
N HIS A 145 -7.36 -18.47 -39.19
CA HIS A 145 -6.77 -18.49 -40.52
C HIS A 145 -6.22 -19.87 -40.88
#